data_e3cb9bbf5b4b05338e16074d8e3e4c92
#
_entry.id   e3cb9bbf5b4b05338e16074d8e3e4c92
#
_cell.length_a   1.000
_cell.length_b   1.000
_cell.length_c   1.000
_cell.angle_alpha   90.00
_cell.angle_beta   90.00
_cell.angle_gamma   90.00
#
_symmetry.space_group_name_H-M   'P 1'
#
loop_
_entity.id
_entity.type
_entity.pdbx_description
1 polymer ?
#
loop_
_entity_poly.entity_id
_entity_poly.type
_entity_poly.pdbx_seq_one_letter_code
_entity_poly.pdbx_strand_id
1 'polypeptide(L)'
;GSKGFKGTYWQDGDYFKWLEAQIAVYAVTKDPELLKVIQEKASRLARSVAEDGYFTTHTQIGFGVTGSERAWNKPFKNTQRFKGPGFHETYNMGHFLTLACVHYRVTKDRTLLDAAIKVGDFLDKYFAKITPELADVDFNPTQIMGLMELYRSTGEKRYLDCANRFITGRGNKNGKTQNQNDTKLRKEHRAVGHAVLGPVLYIGAADYVAEINDKELLVALETIWNDMYNRKASFTGGLGNVHRGGSETPRNATECVHEAFGFPYQLQNSTAYNETCATFYGAYYSWRLFMLTGNPMYLDVMEKAFYNNLSSMGLDGKSYFYTNVLRWYGKQHPLLSLDFHQRWTEECTCVCCPTSLVRFLAETKDYAYAKDENSLFV
;
A
#
# COMPACT_ATOMS: atom_id res chain seq x y z
N GLY A 1 -4.66 30.70 12.02
CA GLY A 1 -5.09 29.75 13.02
C GLY A 1 -5.76 28.55 12.37
N SER A 2 -5.19 27.36 12.53
CA SER A 2 -5.74 26.12 11.98
C SER A 2 -7.10 25.85 12.63
N LYS A 3 -8.12 25.65 11.82
CA LYS A 3 -9.46 25.21 12.29
C LYS A 3 -9.48 23.69 12.63
N GLY A 4 -8.33 23.10 12.99
CA GLY A 4 -8.19 21.67 13.26
C GLY A 4 -8.00 20.80 12.02
N PHE A 5 -7.72 19.51 12.24
CA PHE A 5 -7.61 18.52 11.18
C PHE A 5 -9.00 18.21 10.59
N LYS A 6 -9.07 18.17 9.27
CA LYS A 6 -10.26 17.77 8.53
C LYS A 6 -9.87 16.63 7.60
N GLY A 7 -10.54 15.50 7.73
CA GLY A 7 -10.29 14.35 6.89
C GLY A 7 -10.32 13.03 7.67
N THR A 8 -9.77 11.99 7.06
CA THR A 8 -9.65 10.65 7.64
C THR A 8 -8.21 10.34 8.07
N TYR A 9 -8.01 9.30 8.86
CA TYR A 9 -6.70 8.95 9.44
C TYR A 9 -5.61 8.62 8.42
N TRP A 10 -6.00 8.16 7.23
CA TRP A 10 -5.10 7.74 6.15
C TRP A 10 -4.82 8.83 5.11
N GLN A 11 -5.40 10.02 5.24
CA GLN A 11 -5.25 11.07 4.21
C GLN A 11 -3.85 11.64 4.09
N ASP A 12 -3.02 11.57 5.11
CA ASP A 12 -1.60 11.89 4.95
C ASP A 12 -0.96 10.95 3.91
N GLY A 13 -1.21 9.64 4.03
CA GLY A 13 -0.75 8.64 3.08
C GLY A 13 -1.29 8.87 1.67
N ASP A 14 -2.56 9.23 1.52
CA ASP A 14 -3.14 9.58 0.21
C ASP A 14 -2.46 10.81 -0.41
N TYR A 15 -2.16 11.82 0.41
CA TYR A 15 -1.42 13.00 -0.05
C TYR A 15 0.01 12.65 -0.49
N PHE A 16 0.69 11.78 0.25
CA PHE A 16 2.04 11.32 -0.13
C PHE A 16 2.02 10.53 -1.44
N LYS A 17 1.06 9.64 -1.62
CA LYS A 17 0.84 8.91 -2.87
C LYS A 17 0.52 9.84 -4.05
N TRP A 18 -0.28 10.89 -3.81
CA TRP A 18 -0.56 11.89 -4.82
C TRP A 18 0.70 12.63 -5.26
N LEU A 19 1.57 13.04 -4.33
CA LEU A 19 2.83 13.69 -4.67
C LEU A 19 3.80 12.72 -5.35
N GLU A 20 3.82 11.46 -4.93
CA GLU A 20 4.60 10.39 -5.57
C GLU A 20 4.16 10.16 -7.03
N ALA A 21 2.85 10.18 -7.30
CA ALA A 21 2.32 10.10 -8.66
C ALA A 21 2.77 11.31 -9.52
N GLN A 22 2.79 12.51 -8.96
CA GLN A 22 3.32 13.70 -9.66
C GLN A 22 4.80 13.58 -9.97
N ILE A 23 5.58 13.01 -9.06
CA ILE A 23 7.01 12.76 -9.29
C ILE A 23 7.21 11.73 -10.41
N ALA A 24 6.38 10.68 -10.46
CA ALA A 24 6.41 9.69 -11.55
C ALA A 24 6.07 10.35 -12.90
N VAL A 25 5.05 11.21 -12.96
CA VAL A 25 4.74 12.00 -14.17
C VAL A 25 5.89 12.91 -14.55
N TYR A 26 6.49 13.62 -13.58
CA TYR A 26 7.66 14.45 -13.84
C TYR A 26 8.85 13.65 -14.35
N ALA A 27 9.06 12.45 -13.84
CA ALA A 27 10.15 11.57 -14.31
C ALA A 27 10.06 11.27 -15.82
N VAL A 28 8.84 11.27 -16.38
CA VAL A 28 8.58 11.07 -17.81
C VAL A 28 8.60 12.39 -18.59
N THR A 29 7.85 13.39 -18.12
CA THR A 29 7.58 14.61 -18.87
C THR A 29 8.68 15.66 -18.78
N LYS A 30 9.43 15.66 -17.68
CA LYS A 30 10.42 16.71 -17.34
C LYS A 30 9.83 18.12 -17.30
N ASP A 31 8.53 18.25 -17.05
CA ASP A 31 7.83 19.53 -16.99
C ASP A 31 8.37 20.40 -15.84
N PRO A 32 8.96 21.58 -16.13
CA PRO A 32 9.55 22.45 -15.11
C PRO A 32 8.52 23.09 -14.18
N GLU A 33 7.28 23.29 -14.63
CA GLU A 33 6.22 23.84 -13.78
C GLU A 33 5.75 22.79 -12.77
N LEU A 34 5.65 21.55 -13.19
CA LEU A 34 5.36 20.44 -12.28
C LEU A 34 6.48 20.26 -11.24
N LEU A 35 7.75 20.43 -11.65
CA LEU A 35 8.88 20.37 -10.71
C LEU A 35 8.79 21.45 -9.62
N LYS A 36 8.41 22.68 -9.97
CA LYS A 36 8.21 23.77 -8.99
C LYS A 36 7.15 23.40 -7.97
N VAL A 37 6.02 22.84 -8.43
CA VAL A 37 4.95 22.37 -7.53
C VAL A 37 5.46 21.27 -6.60
N ILE A 38 6.20 20.29 -7.11
CA ILE A 38 6.79 19.21 -6.32
C ILE A 38 7.73 19.78 -5.24
N GLN A 39 8.64 20.69 -5.61
CA GLN A 39 9.60 21.30 -4.69
C GLN A 39 8.94 22.13 -3.58
N GLU A 40 7.89 22.89 -3.92
CA GLU A 40 7.10 23.63 -2.92
C GLU A 40 6.47 22.68 -1.91
N LYS A 41 5.83 21.61 -2.37
CA LYS A 41 5.19 20.61 -1.50
C LYS A 41 6.22 19.85 -0.67
N ALA A 42 7.34 19.44 -1.27
CA ALA A 42 8.44 18.79 -0.58
C ALA A 42 8.96 19.64 0.59
N SER A 43 9.21 20.94 0.34
CA SER A 43 9.65 21.86 1.38
C SER A 43 8.64 22.02 2.53
N ARG A 44 7.34 22.03 2.22
CA ARG A 44 6.30 22.08 3.25
C ARG A 44 6.26 20.81 4.10
N LEU A 45 6.31 19.65 3.46
CA LEU A 45 6.29 18.34 4.13
C LEU A 45 7.51 18.17 5.04
N ALA A 46 8.71 18.50 4.57
CA ALA A 46 9.93 18.40 5.36
C ALA A 46 9.85 19.20 6.67
N ARG A 47 9.23 20.39 6.64
CA ARG A 47 9.00 21.22 7.83
C ARG A 47 7.89 20.73 8.75
N SER A 48 7.04 19.81 8.28
CA SER A 48 5.92 19.25 9.07
C SER A 48 6.32 18.04 9.91
N VAL A 49 7.48 17.44 9.65
CA VAL A 49 8.03 16.37 10.49
C VAL A 49 8.35 16.95 11.87
N ALA A 50 7.90 16.29 12.93
CA ALA A 50 8.18 16.71 14.30
C ALA A 50 9.70 16.62 14.61
N GLU A 51 10.16 17.33 15.63
CA GLU A 51 11.57 17.39 16.00
C GLU A 51 12.14 15.99 16.31
N ASP A 52 11.35 15.14 16.94
CA ASP A 52 11.71 13.76 17.26
C ASP A 52 11.54 12.78 16.08
N GLY A 53 11.11 13.24 14.91
CA GLY A 53 10.91 12.44 13.70
C GLY A 53 9.49 11.88 13.54
N TYR A 54 8.58 12.07 14.49
CA TYR A 54 7.20 11.63 14.32
C TYR A 54 6.48 12.40 13.22
N PHE A 55 5.72 11.69 12.37
CA PHE A 55 4.99 12.34 11.28
C PHE A 55 3.64 11.71 11.01
N THR A 56 2.59 12.25 11.63
CA THR A 56 1.18 11.95 11.35
C THR A 56 0.35 13.15 11.77
N THR A 57 -0.25 13.84 10.81
CA THR A 57 -0.80 15.19 11.05
C THR A 57 -1.99 15.19 11.98
N HIS A 58 -2.89 14.20 11.89
CA HIS A 58 -4.06 14.14 12.78
C HIS A 58 -3.68 14.02 14.27
N THR A 59 -2.60 13.30 14.59
CA THR A 59 -2.09 13.19 15.97
C THR A 59 -1.31 14.44 16.39
N GLN A 60 -0.47 14.99 15.49
CA GLN A 60 0.32 16.20 15.77
C GLN A 60 -0.56 17.43 16.02
N ILE A 61 -1.66 17.56 15.29
CA ILE A 61 -2.62 18.67 15.47
C ILE A 61 -3.49 18.47 16.71
N GLY A 62 -3.66 17.22 17.16
CA GLY A 62 -4.42 16.89 18.38
C GLY A 62 -5.93 17.11 18.26
N PHE A 63 -6.48 17.17 17.05
CA PHE A 63 -7.91 17.37 16.82
C PHE A 63 -8.55 16.10 16.25
N GLY A 64 -9.82 15.93 16.61
CA GLY A 64 -10.64 14.88 16.06
C GLY A 64 -10.90 15.05 14.58
N VAL A 65 -11.07 13.95 13.91
CA VAL A 65 -11.49 13.89 12.53
C VAL A 65 -12.93 14.40 12.44
N THR A 66 -13.13 15.49 11.74
CA THR A 66 -14.46 15.93 11.33
C THR A 66 -14.67 15.48 9.89
N GLY A 67 -15.19 14.30 9.70
CA GLY A 67 -15.50 13.76 8.39
C GLY A 67 -17.01 13.54 8.26
N SER A 68 -17.46 13.06 7.11
CA SER A 68 -18.87 12.80 6.80
C SER A 68 -19.61 12.04 7.92
N GLU A 69 -20.92 12.11 7.96
CA GLU A 69 -21.82 11.50 8.97
C GLU A 69 -21.75 9.97 9.10
N ARG A 70 -20.79 9.30 8.42
CA ARG A 70 -20.59 7.86 8.50
C ARG A 70 -20.00 7.47 9.85
N ALA A 71 -20.40 6.31 10.39
CA ALA A 71 -20.06 5.85 11.74
C ALA A 71 -18.53 5.74 12.03
N TRP A 72 -17.71 5.60 10.99
CA TRP A 72 -16.23 5.55 11.05
C TRP A 72 -15.56 6.93 10.98
N ASN A 73 -16.33 7.98 10.68
CA ASN A 73 -15.89 9.37 10.67
C ASN A 73 -16.31 10.14 11.92
N LYS A 74 -16.56 9.46 13.04
CA LYS A 74 -16.90 10.13 14.29
C LYS A 74 -15.74 11.01 14.74
N PRO A 75 -16.02 12.23 15.22
CA PRO A 75 -15.00 13.07 15.81
C PRO A 75 -14.28 12.31 16.94
N PHE A 76 -12.97 12.22 16.89
CA PHE A 76 -12.20 11.71 17.98
C PHE A 76 -11.00 12.63 18.24
N LYS A 77 -10.55 12.66 19.47
CA LYS A 77 -9.36 13.38 19.88
C LYS A 77 -8.24 12.37 20.09
N ASN A 78 -7.34 12.26 19.15
CA ASN A 78 -6.13 11.45 19.32
C ASN A 78 -4.93 12.35 19.57
N THR A 79 -4.46 12.36 20.82
CA THR A 79 -3.23 13.04 21.20
C THR A 79 -2.15 12.06 21.62
N GLN A 80 -2.42 10.76 21.51
CA GLN A 80 -1.53 9.70 21.93
C GLN A 80 -1.09 8.87 20.73
N ARG A 81 0.19 8.79 20.53
CA ARG A 81 0.82 8.03 19.43
C ARG A 81 0.58 6.53 19.62
N PHE A 82 0.31 5.83 18.52
CA PHE A 82 0.17 4.38 18.44
C PHE A 82 -0.82 3.75 19.44
N LYS A 83 -1.97 4.40 19.66
CA LYS A 83 -3.01 3.88 20.54
C LYS A 83 -4.02 2.94 19.88
N GLY A 84 -3.93 2.76 18.60
CA GLY A 84 -4.76 1.79 17.90
C GLY A 84 -4.41 1.65 16.43
N PRO A 85 -4.63 0.44 15.86
CA PRO A 85 -4.28 0.14 14.50
C PRO A 85 -5.03 0.99 13.47
N GLY A 86 -6.28 1.37 13.78
CA GLY A 86 -7.12 2.15 12.87
C GLY A 86 -6.66 3.60 12.65
N PHE A 87 -5.66 4.08 13.37
CA PHE A 87 -5.13 5.44 13.20
C PHE A 87 -4.11 5.58 12.07
N HIS A 88 -3.74 4.50 11.43
CA HIS A 88 -2.90 4.50 10.22
C HIS A 88 -1.56 5.25 10.38
N GLU A 89 -0.97 5.27 11.57
CA GLU A 89 0.25 6.05 11.82
C GLU A 89 1.45 5.46 11.09
N THR A 90 1.67 4.15 11.19
CA THR A 90 2.72 3.44 10.44
C THR A 90 2.47 3.48 8.93
N TYR A 91 1.20 3.47 8.49
CA TYR A 91 0.82 3.65 7.10
C TYR A 91 1.29 5.01 6.56
N ASN A 92 0.94 6.09 7.26
CA ASN A 92 1.31 7.43 6.84
C ASN A 92 2.83 7.60 6.78
N MET A 93 3.54 7.17 7.83
CA MET A 93 5.00 7.24 7.86
C MET A 93 5.65 6.41 6.75
N GLY A 94 5.14 5.21 6.48
CA GLY A 94 5.66 4.34 5.43
C GLY A 94 5.54 4.96 4.04
N HIS A 95 4.39 5.53 3.71
CA HIS A 95 4.21 6.26 2.45
C HIS A 95 5.09 7.50 2.36
N PHE A 96 5.31 8.21 3.47
CA PHE A 96 6.25 9.33 3.48
C PHE A 96 7.69 8.88 3.18
N LEU A 97 8.15 7.79 3.77
CA LEU A 97 9.48 7.24 3.49
C LEU A 97 9.64 6.88 2.01
N THR A 98 8.64 6.20 1.44
CA THR A 98 8.65 5.84 0.02
C THR A 98 8.68 7.08 -0.88
N LEU A 99 7.78 8.04 -0.64
CA LEU A 99 7.76 9.33 -1.34
C LEU A 99 9.11 10.02 -1.32
N ALA A 100 9.74 10.11 -0.15
CA ALA A 100 11.00 10.83 0.03
C ALA A 100 12.15 10.19 -0.76
N CYS A 101 12.20 8.86 -0.78
CA CYS A 101 13.22 8.11 -1.53
C CYS A 101 12.98 8.22 -3.04
N VAL A 102 11.73 8.14 -3.50
CA VAL A 102 11.38 8.36 -4.91
C VAL A 102 11.72 9.78 -5.33
N HIS A 103 11.38 10.79 -4.52
CA HIS A 103 11.72 12.18 -4.76
C HIS A 103 13.23 12.36 -4.96
N TYR A 104 14.05 11.84 -4.03
CA TYR A 104 15.50 11.91 -4.13
C TYR A 104 16.04 11.18 -5.38
N ARG A 105 15.52 10.00 -5.68
CA ARG A 105 15.93 9.21 -6.84
C ARG A 105 15.70 9.95 -8.16
N VAL A 106 14.58 10.65 -8.29
CA VAL A 106 14.16 11.35 -9.53
C VAL A 106 14.77 12.75 -9.64
N THR A 107 14.81 13.52 -8.54
CA THR A 107 15.19 14.94 -8.56
C THR A 107 16.62 15.21 -8.07
N LYS A 108 17.23 14.29 -7.34
CA LYS A 108 18.49 14.44 -6.59
C LYS A 108 18.43 15.48 -5.45
N ASP A 109 17.26 16.03 -5.18
CA ASP A 109 17.02 16.94 -4.05
C ASP A 109 16.84 16.14 -2.76
N ARG A 110 17.63 16.45 -1.75
CA ARG A 110 17.66 15.75 -0.46
C ARG A 110 16.59 16.22 0.54
N THR A 111 15.84 17.27 0.22
CA THR A 111 14.91 17.92 1.16
C THR A 111 13.97 16.92 1.86
N LEU A 112 13.34 16.04 1.11
CA LEU A 112 12.49 14.99 1.70
C LEU A 112 13.30 13.83 2.28
N LEU A 113 14.42 13.45 1.68
CA LEU A 113 15.26 12.36 2.18
C LEU A 113 15.80 12.67 3.59
N ASP A 114 16.26 13.90 3.82
CA ASP A 114 16.77 14.30 5.14
C ASP A 114 15.65 14.32 6.21
N ALA A 115 14.42 14.65 5.81
CA ALA A 115 13.26 14.53 6.67
C ALA A 115 12.86 13.05 6.91
N ALA A 116 12.96 12.20 5.89
CA ALA A 116 12.67 10.78 5.99
C ALA A 116 13.67 10.03 6.88
N ILE A 117 14.92 10.44 6.91
CA ILE A 117 15.93 9.94 7.84
C ILE A 117 15.45 10.12 9.30
N LYS A 118 14.92 11.30 9.64
CA LYS A 118 14.37 11.54 10.99
C LYS A 118 13.18 10.61 11.30
N VAL A 119 12.29 10.39 10.32
CA VAL A 119 11.14 9.48 10.48
C VAL A 119 11.60 8.04 10.61
N GLY A 120 12.57 7.61 9.82
CA GLY A 120 13.18 6.28 9.92
C GLY A 120 13.86 6.05 11.27
N ASP A 121 14.62 7.02 11.76
CA ASP A 121 15.27 6.98 13.08
C ASP A 121 14.24 6.93 14.22
N PHE A 122 13.12 7.66 14.09
CA PHE A 122 12.02 7.59 15.03
C PHE A 122 11.42 6.17 15.06
N LEU A 123 11.11 5.59 13.88
CA LEU A 123 10.56 4.23 13.79
C LEU A 123 11.54 3.19 14.36
N ASP A 124 12.82 3.29 14.04
CA ASP A 124 13.85 2.38 14.53
C ASP A 124 13.94 2.41 16.07
N LYS A 125 13.94 3.59 16.66
CA LYS A 125 13.98 3.80 18.10
C LYS A 125 12.70 3.36 18.79
N TYR A 126 11.53 3.77 18.27
CA TYR A 126 10.23 3.48 18.90
C TYR A 126 9.89 1.99 18.84
N PHE A 127 10.17 1.34 17.73
CA PHE A 127 9.97 -0.09 17.50
C PHE A 127 11.26 -0.91 17.69
N ALA A 128 12.16 -0.50 18.57
CA ALA A 128 13.38 -1.25 18.88
C ALA A 128 13.05 -2.67 19.38
N LYS A 129 11.88 -2.85 20.02
CA LYS A 129 11.29 -4.16 20.35
C LYS A 129 9.83 -4.16 19.90
N ILE A 130 9.44 -5.17 19.13
CA ILE A 130 8.04 -5.39 18.77
C ILE A 130 7.40 -6.23 19.88
N THR A 131 6.64 -5.58 20.75
CA THR A 131 5.77 -6.25 21.71
C THR A 131 4.46 -6.67 21.02
N PRO A 132 3.66 -7.57 21.63
CA PRO A 132 2.35 -7.93 21.08
C PRO A 132 1.44 -6.70 20.84
N GLU A 133 1.49 -5.71 21.73
CA GLU A 133 0.70 -4.48 21.62
C GLU A 133 1.19 -3.60 20.46
N LEU A 134 2.50 -3.50 20.28
CA LEU A 134 3.08 -2.74 19.18
C LEU A 134 2.92 -3.45 17.82
N ALA A 135 2.84 -4.78 17.80
CA ALA A 135 2.53 -5.51 16.58
C ALA A 135 1.11 -5.21 16.06
N ASP A 136 0.17 -4.90 16.95
CA ASP A 136 -1.21 -4.57 16.57
C ASP A 136 -1.36 -3.16 15.96
N VAL A 137 -0.42 -2.24 16.16
CA VAL A 137 -0.49 -0.90 15.56
C VAL A 137 -0.06 -0.90 14.08
N ASP A 138 0.54 -1.98 13.63
CA ASP A 138 0.92 -2.20 12.23
C ASP A 138 -0.27 -2.71 11.39
N PHE A 139 -1.36 -1.93 11.39
CA PHE A 139 -2.57 -2.25 10.64
C PHE A 139 -2.31 -2.24 9.13
N ASN A 140 -1.50 -1.32 8.66
CA ASN A 140 -1.18 -1.16 7.25
C ASN A 140 0.34 -1.07 7.08
N PRO A 141 1.01 -2.14 6.61
CA PRO A 141 2.45 -2.36 6.78
C PRO A 141 3.34 -1.63 5.75
N THR A 142 2.93 -0.45 5.28
CA THR A 142 3.70 0.35 4.31
C THR A 142 5.07 0.77 4.83
N GLN A 143 5.24 0.88 6.16
CA GLN A 143 6.54 1.23 6.75
C GLN A 143 7.63 0.21 6.43
N ILE A 144 7.28 -1.07 6.20
CA ILE A 144 8.29 -2.07 5.81
C ILE A 144 8.88 -1.70 4.45
N MET A 145 8.02 -1.46 3.46
CA MET A 145 8.43 -1.00 2.12
C MET A 145 9.20 0.32 2.20
N GLY A 146 8.69 1.30 2.97
CA GLY A 146 9.33 2.60 3.15
C GLY A 146 10.72 2.51 3.80
N LEU A 147 10.91 1.65 4.80
CA LEU A 147 12.20 1.41 5.45
C LEU A 147 13.19 0.73 4.49
N MET A 148 12.73 -0.19 3.64
CA MET A 148 13.57 -0.79 2.61
C MET A 148 14.04 0.24 1.56
N GLU A 149 13.15 1.12 1.11
CA GLU A 149 13.51 2.25 0.23
C GLU A 149 14.53 3.19 0.90
N LEU A 150 14.34 3.46 2.19
CA LEU A 150 15.24 4.31 2.96
C LEU A 150 16.62 3.64 3.14
N TYR A 151 16.66 2.34 3.42
CA TYR A 151 17.90 1.57 3.46
C TYR A 151 18.65 1.67 2.12
N ARG A 152 17.99 1.42 0.99
CA ARG A 152 18.60 1.51 -0.34
C ARG A 152 19.09 2.93 -0.68
N SER A 153 18.42 3.94 -0.16
CA SER A 153 18.77 5.34 -0.42
C SER A 153 19.92 5.86 0.44
N THR A 154 20.16 5.24 1.61
CA THR A 154 21.14 5.72 2.61
C THR A 154 22.27 4.75 2.89
N GLY A 155 22.08 3.45 2.68
CA GLY A 155 23.01 2.38 3.09
C GLY A 155 22.95 2.05 4.59
N GLU A 156 22.08 2.70 5.36
CA GLU A 156 22.04 2.59 6.82
C GLU A 156 21.33 1.32 7.29
N LYS A 157 22.09 0.34 7.73
CA LYS A 157 21.62 -1.00 8.12
C LYS A 157 20.50 -0.99 9.17
N ARG A 158 20.42 0.02 10.03
CA ARG A 158 19.35 0.13 11.04
C ARG A 158 17.96 0.10 10.43
N TYR A 159 17.75 0.62 9.22
CA TYR A 159 16.45 0.61 8.54
C TYR A 159 16.09 -0.79 8.02
N LEU A 160 17.07 -1.54 7.51
CA LEU A 160 16.91 -2.94 7.17
C LEU A 160 16.53 -3.78 8.41
N ASP A 161 17.25 -3.56 9.52
CA ASP A 161 16.98 -4.26 10.78
C ASP A 161 15.60 -3.88 11.36
N CYS A 162 15.18 -2.62 11.22
CA CYS A 162 13.83 -2.17 11.61
C CYS A 162 12.74 -2.84 10.76
N ALA A 163 12.90 -2.90 9.44
CA ALA A 163 11.99 -3.61 8.55
C ALA A 163 11.85 -5.09 8.94
N ASN A 164 12.98 -5.76 9.25
CA ASN A 164 12.96 -7.14 9.71
C ASN A 164 12.21 -7.33 11.03
N ARG A 165 12.30 -6.38 11.96
CA ARG A 165 11.53 -6.46 13.22
C ARG A 165 10.02 -6.48 12.95
N PHE A 166 9.53 -5.66 12.02
CA PHE A 166 8.11 -5.68 11.60
C PHE A 166 7.72 -6.98 10.90
N ILE A 167 8.60 -7.55 10.07
CA ILE A 167 8.36 -8.85 9.41
C ILE A 167 8.30 -9.98 10.44
N THR A 168 9.27 -10.04 11.35
CA THR A 168 9.38 -11.12 12.34
C THR A 168 8.41 -10.98 13.52
N GLY A 169 7.94 -9.76 13.78
CA GLY A 169 6.94 -9.48 14.81
C GLY A 169 5.53 -10.01 14.49
N ARG A 170 5.29 -10.45 13.25
CA ARG A 170 4.00 -11.04 12.85
C ARG A 170 3.83 -12.45 13.42
N GLY A 171 2.58 -12.91 13.47
CA GLY A 171 2.23 -14.20 14.08
C GLY A 171 2.02 -14.11 15.58
N ASN A 172 1.46 -13.01 16.02
CA ASN A 172 1.05 -12.79 17.39
C ASN A 172 -0.20 -13.64 17.72
N LYS A 173 -0.27 -14.20 18.91
CA LYS A 173 -1.42 -15.02 19.36
C LYS A 173 -2.75 -14.25 19.36
N ASN A 174 -2.73 -12.94 19.44
CA ASN A 174 -3.88 -12.04 19.37
C ASN A 174 -3.99 -11.36 18.01
N GLY A 175 -3.08 -11.68 17.08
CA GLY A 175 -3.03 -11.09 15.76
C GLY A 175 -4.31 -11.37 14.98
N LYS A 176 -4.71 -10.43 14.14
CA LYS A 176 -5.92 -10.52 13.32
C LYS A 176 -5.56 -10.90 11.90
N THR A 177 -6.38 -11.76 11.32
CA THR A 177 -6.28 -12.15 9.92
C THR A 177 -6.41 -10.94 8.99
N GLN A 178 -7.26 -9.97 9.34
CA GLN A 178 -7.42 -8.74 8.55
C GLN A 178 -6.08 -8.05 8.26
N ASN A 179 -5.13 -8.10 9.21
CA ASN A 179 -3.83 -7.44 9.11
C ASN A 179 -2.70 -8.40 8.72
N GLN A 180 -2.99 -9.63 8.31
CA GLN A 180 -2.00 -10.69 8.08
C GLN A 180 -1.08 -10.89 9.31
N ASN A 181 -1.61 -10.81 10.52
CA ASN A 181 -0.85 -10.83 11.77
C ASN A 181 -1.18 -12.02 12.68
N ASP A 182 -1.94 -12.98 12.20
CA ASP A 182 -2.32 -14.19 12.93
C ASP A 182 -1.32 -15.35 12.75
N THR A 183 -0.50 -15.29 11.73
CA THR A 183 0.52 -16.29 11.37
C THR A 183 1.88 -15.61 11.14
N LYS A 184 2.96 -16.28 11.53
CA LYS A 184 4.32 -15.82 11.20
C LYS A 184 4.49 -15.81 9.70
N LEU A 185 4.96 -14.71 9.12
CA LEU A 185 5.01 -14.53 7.66
C LEU A 185 5.81 -15.65 6.96
N ARG A 186 6.92 -16.11 7.55
CA ARG A 186 7.71 -17.24 7.02
C ARG A 186 6.99 -18.59 7.07
N LYS A 187 5.87 -18.69 7.77
CA LYS A 187 5.03 -19.89 7.87
C LYS A 187 3.65 -19.71 7.22
N GLU A 188 3.37 -18.53 6.70
CA GLU A 188 2.12 -18.27 5.99
C GLU A 188 2.20 -18.86 4.57
N HIS A 189 1.09 -19.41 4.12
CA HIS A 189 0.95 -20.04 2.81
C HIS A 189 -0.34 -19.64 2.10
N ARG A 190 -1.09 -18.72 2.69
CA ARG A 190 -2.39 -18.27 2.19
C ARG A 190 -2.40 -16.76 2.00
N ALA A 191 -3.07 -16.30 0.97
CA ALA A 191 -3.46 -14.91 0.83
C ALA A 191 -4.74 -14.67 1.65
N VAL A 192 -4.61 -14.08 2.84
CA VAL A 192 -5.71 -13.89 3.80
C VAL A 192 -5.86 -12.43 4.17
N GLY A 193 -7.02 -12.09 4.74
CA GLY A 193 -7.28 -10.76 5.25
C GLY A 193 -7.54 -9.72 4.16
N HIS A 194 -7.13 -8.51 4.42
CA HIS A 194 -7.35 -7.36 3.56
C HIS A 194 -6.45 -7.41 2.31
N ALA A 195 -7.08 -7.33 1.14
CA ALA A 195 -6.42 -7.59 -0.14
C ALA A 195 -5.50 -6.46 -0.63
N VAL A 196 -5.56 -5.27 -0.02
CA VAL A 196 -4.57 -4.20 -0.26
C VAL A 196 -3.40 -4.35 0.70
N LEU A 197 -3.66 -4.60 1.98
CA LEU A 197 -2.62 -4.67 3.02
C LEU A 197 -1.69 -5.87 2.82
N GLY A 198 -2.25 -7.00 2.38
CA GLY A 198 -1.46 -8.20 2.08
C GLY A 198 -0.35 -7.94 1.07
N PRO A 199 -0.66 -7.54 -0.17
CA PRO A 199 0.36 -7.25 -1.18
C PRO A 199 1.36 -6.17 -0.76
N VAL A 200 0.96 -5.14 -0.02
CA VAL A 200 1.88 -4.12 0.53
C VAL A 200 2.91 -4.76 1.48
N LEU A 201 2.45 -5.65 2.37
CA LEU A 201 3.34 -6.43 3.24
C LEU A 201 4.31 -7.28 2.42
N TYR A 202 3.79 -7.99 1.42
CA TYR A 202 4.58 -8.91 0.61
C TYR A 202 5.61 -8.19 -0.26
N ILE A 203 5.32 -6.97 -0.76
CA ILE A 203 6.28 -6.11 -1.45
C ILE A 203 7.45 -5.78 -0.51
N GLY A 204 7.17 -5.26 0.68
CA GLY A 204 8.22 -4.92 1.64
C GLY A 204 9.06 -6.14 2.06
N ALA A 205 8.40 -7.30 2.23
CA ALA A 205 9.08 -8.55 2.54
C ALA A 205 9.94 -9.07 1.36
N ALA A 206 9.46 -8.93 0.11
CA ALA A 206 10.23 -9.28 -1.09
C ALA A 206 11.45 -8.36 -1.26
N ASP A 207 11.29 -7.06 -1.00
CA ASP A 207 12.40 -6.12 -0.98
C ASP A 207 13.46 -6.50 0.08
N TYR A 208 13.02 -6.98 1.26
CA TYR A 208 13.92 -7.50 2.28
C TYR A 208 14.66 -8.77 1.81
N VAL A 209 13.94 -9.71 1.17
CA VAL A 209 14.56 -10.93 0.57
C VAL A 209 15.65 -10.57 -0.43
N ALA A 210 15.42 -9.55 -1.25
CA ALA A 210 16.38 -9.09 -2.25
C ALA A 210 17.73 -8.66 -1.64
N GLU A 211 17.71 -8.11 -0.41
CA GLU A 211 18.91 -7.61 0.26
C GLU A 211 19.67 -8.70 1.04
N ILE A 212 18.95 -9.69 1.59
CA ILE A 212 19.59 -10.67 2.50
C ILE A 212 19.50 -12.12 2.05
N ASN A 213 18.81 -12.40 0.93
CA ASN A 213 18.61 -13.75 0.39
C ASN A 213 17.95 -14.73 1.38
N ASP A 214 16.88 -14.29 2.08
CA ASP A 214 16.10 -15.13 2.99
C ASP A 214 15.25 -16.14 2.22
N LYS A 215 15.77 -17.35 2.06
CA LYS A 215 15.12 -18.40 1.27
C LYS A 215 13.80 -18.90 1.88
N GLU A 216 13.70 -18.97 3.21
CA GLU A 216 12.46 -19.38 3.88
C GLU A 216 11.34 -18.36 3.62
N LEU A 217 11.66 -17.08 3.71
CA LEU A 217 10.73 -16.02 3.42
C LEU A 217 10.34 -15.99 1.93
N LEU A 218 11.27 -16.20 1.02
CA LEU A 218 10.99 -16.29 -0.41
C LEU A 218 9.98 -17.40 -0.71
N VAL A 219 10.19 -18.62 -0.20
CA VAL A 219 9.28 -19.75 -0.38
C VAL A 219 7.87 -19.42 0.15
N ALA A 220 7.78 -18.76 1.31
CA ALA A 220 6.49 -18.33 1.85
C ALA A 220 5.81 -17.32 0.92
N LEU A 221 6.54 -16.33 0.43
CA LEU A 221 6.02 -15.33 -0.51
C LEU A 221 5.53 -15.97 -1.82
N GLU A 222 6.31 -16.84 -2.44
CA GLU A 222 5.88 -17.54 -3.65
C GLU A 222 4.62 -18.40 -3.41
N THR A 223 4.53 -19.05 -2.25
CA THR A 223 3.36 -19.86 -1.87
C THR A 223 2.11 -18.99 -1.68
N ILE A 224 2.25 -17.84 -1.01
CA ILE A 224 1.16 -16.87 -0.84
C ILE A 224 0.71 -16.32 -2.21
N TRP A 225 1.65 -16.00 -3.09
CA TRP A 225 1.33 -15.54 -4.44
C TRP A 225 0.56 -16.59 -5.24
N ASN A 226 0.96 -17.85 -5.16
CA ASN A 226 0.25 -18.95 -5.80
C ASN A 226 -1.20 -19.10 -5.27
N ASP A 227 -1.42 -19.00 -3.96
CA ASP A 227 -2.77 -19.00 -3.39
C ASP A 227 -3.59 -17.80 -3.87
N MET A 228 -2.95 -16.63 -3.91
CA MET A 228 -3.57 -15.37 -4.33
C MET A 228 -4.06 -15.42 -5.78
N TYR A 229 -3.19 -15.76 -6.70
CA TYR A 229 -3.51 -15.65 -8.13
C TYR A 229 -4.16 -16.91 -8.73
N ASN A 230 -3.86 -18.09 -8.22
CA ASN A 230 -4.46 -19.31 -8.75
C ASN A 230 -5.82 -19.64 -8.12
N ARG A 231 -6.16 -19.03 -6.97
CA ARG A 231 -7.36 -19.42 -6.21
C ARG A 231 -8.27 -18.26 -5.82
N LYS A 232 -7.76 -16.99 -5.81
CA LYS A 232 -8.49 -15.85 -5.26
C LYS A 232 -8.49 -14.60 -6.15
N ALA A 233 -7.79 -14.63 -7.27
CA ALA A 233 -7.83 -13.55 -8.26
C ALA A 233 -8.98 -13.79 -9.26
N SER A 234 -9.60 -12.71 -9.71
CA SER A 234 -10.54 -12.75 -10.82
C SER A 234 -9.82 -13.08 -12.14
N PHE A 235 -10.55 -13.57 -13.12
CA PHE A 235 -9.97 -13.88 -14.44
C PHE A 235 -9.36 -12.66 -15.14
N THR A 236 -9.75 -11.45 -14.73
CA THR A 236 -9.18 -10.17 -15.19
C THR A 236 -7.84 -9.81 -14.54
N GLY A 237 -7.39 -10.59 -13.56
CA GLY A 237 -6.22 -10.26 -12.72
C GLY A 237 -6.56 -9.40 -11.49
N GLY A 238 -7.84 -9.02 -11.31
CA GLY A 238 -8.30 -8.24 -10.18
C GLY A 238 -8.24 -9.03 -8.87
N LEU A 239 -7.87 -8.34 -7.78
CA LEU A 239 -7.75 -8.88 -6.43
C LEU A 239 -8.76 -8.24 -5.48
N GLY A 240 -9.02 -8.93 -4.34
CA GLY A 240 -9.95 -8.44 -3.34
C GLY A 240 -11.39 -8.56 -3.82
N ASN A 241 -11.80 -9.76 -4.20
CA ASN A 241 -13.10 -10.04 -4.78
C ASN A 241 -14.28 -9.75 -3.84
N VAL A 242 -14.04 -9.67 -2.54
CA VAL A 242 -15.07 -9.53 -1.50
C VAL A 242 -14.93 -8.20 -0.76
N HIS A 243 -15.94 -7.31 -0.89
CA HIS A 243 -15.95 -6.04 -0.17
C HIS A 243 -15.99 -6.21 1.35
N ARG A 244 -16.90 -7.08 1.85
CA ARG A 244 -16.93 -7.53 3.25
C ARG A 244 -17.26 -9.01 3.28
N GLY A 245 -16.41 -9.80 3.90
CA GLY A 245 -16.63 -11.24 3.93
C GLY A 245 -15.67 -11.99 4.81
N GLY A 246 -15.88 -13.30 4.85
CA GLY A 246 -15.04 -14.18 5.63
C GLY A 246 -13.63 -14.31 5.06
N SER A 247 -12.68 -14.52 5.95
CA SER A 247 -11.33 -14.92 5.62
C SER A 247 -10.94 -16.12 6.47
N GLU A 248 -10.13 -17.01 5.90
CA GLU A 248 -9.59 -18.16 6.63
C GLU A 248 -8.72 -17.69 7.78
N THR A 249 -8.82 -18.35 8.92
CA THR A 249 -7.92 -18.12 10.05
C THR A 249 -7.29 -19.45 10.48
N PRO A 250 -6.08 -19.45 11.08
CA PRO A 250 -5.43 -20.66 11.56
C PRO A 250 -6.17 -21.31 12.75
N ARG A 251 -7.17 -20.65 13.30
CA ARG A 251 -7.93 -21.09 14.48
C ARG A 251 -9.24 -21.80 14.13
N ASN A 252 -9.41 -22.27 12.89
CA ASN A 252 -10.66 -22.85 12.39
C ASN A 252 -11.88 -21.95 12.60
N ALA A 253 -11.68 -20.66 12.60
CA ALA A 253 -12.69 -19.63 12.71
C ALA A 253 -12.77 -18.83 11.42
N THR A 254 -13.80 -18.03 11.26
CA THR A 254 -13.93 -17.08 10.17
C THR A 254 -13.88 -15.67 10.75
N GLU A 255 -12.96 -14.86 10.28
CA GLU A 255 -12.94 -13.43 10.58
C GLU A 255 -13.63 -12.66 9.45
N CYS A 256 -14.51 -11.70 9.81
CA CYS A 256 -15.10 -10.80 8.83
C CYS A 256 -14.08 -9.70 8.54
N VAL A 257 -13.67 -9.62 7.29
CA VAL A 257 -12.65 -8.71 6.80
C VAL A 257 -13.28 -7.71 5.82
N HIS A 258 -12.85 -6.46 5.91
CA HIS A 258 -13.15 -5.42 4.94
C HIS A 258 -12.17 -5.52 3.77
N GLU A 259 -12.68 -5.44 2.53
CA GLU A 259 -11.87 -5.55 1.30
C GLU A 259 -11.02 -6.83 1.28
N ALA A 260 -11.72 -7.97 1.43
CA ALA A 260 -11.08 -9.25 1.69
C ALA A 260 -10.64 -9.97 0.41
N PHE A 261 -9.60 -10.79 0.54
CA PHE A 261 -9.31 -11.83 -0.46
C PHE A 261 -10.46 -12.82 -0.60
N GLY A 262 -11.19 -13.11 0.48
CA GLY A 262 -12.21 -14.16 0.52
C GLY A 262 -11.62 -15.55 0.69
N PHE A 263 -12.48 -16.57 0.50
CA PHE A 263 -12.08 -17.98 0.49
C PHE A 263 -11.58 -18.40 -0.90
N PRO A 264 -10.83 -19.51 -1.00
CA PRO A 264 -10.47 -20.07 -2.30
C PRO A 264 -11.69 -20.25 -3.21
N TYR A 265 -11.58 -19.77 -4.45
CA TYR A 265 -12.62 -19.82 -5.48
C TYR A 265 -13.93 -19.07 -5.15
N GLN A 266 -13.92 -18.20 -4.17
CA GLN A 266 -15.01 -17.27 -3.91
C GLN A 266 -14.95 -16.09 -4.90
N LEU A 267 -15.29 -16.34 -6.16
CA LEU A 267 -15.11 -15.43 -7.30
C LEU A 267 -16.47 -15.03 -7.88
N GLN A 268 -17.19 -14.17 -7.18
CA GLN A 268 -18.48 -13.65 -7.61
C GLN A 268 -18.36 -12.63 -8.75
N ASN A 269 -19.34 -12.61 -9.65
CA ASN A 269 -19.37 -11.64 -10.76
C ASN A 269 -20.12 -10.36 -10.39
N SER A 270 -21.35 -10.51 -9.87
CA SER A 270 -22.25 -9.36 -9.63
C SER A 270 -21.82 -8.48 -8.47
N THR A 271 -21.14 -9.06 -7.50
CA THR A 271 -20.69 -8.40 -6.28
C THR A 271 -19.17 -8.40 -6.16
N ALA A 272 -18.47 -8.66 -7.27
CA ALA A 272 -17.02 -8.56 -7.33
C ALA A 272 -16.60 -7.14 -6.95
N TYR A 273 -15.71 -7.03 -5.97
CA TYR A 273 -15.17 -5.76 -5.55
C TYR A 273 -13.93 -5.37 -6.37
N ASN A 274 -12.93 -6.20 -6.38
CA ASN A 274 -11.70 -6.04 -7.16
C ASN A 274 -11.17 -4.61 -7.12
N GLU A 275 -10.75 -4.16 -5.94
CA GLU A 275 -10.26 -2.81 -5.76
C GLU A 275 -9.03 -2.54 -6.64
N THR A 276 -9.00 -1.36 -7.24
CA THR A 276 -7.84 -0.94 -8.06
C THR A 276 -6.55 -0.92 -7.26
N CYS A 277 -6.57 -0.50 -5.97
CA CYS A 277 -5.37 -0.57 -5.12
C CYS A 277 -4.90 -2.01 -4.87
N ALA A 278 -5.82 -2.95 -4.63
CA ALA A 278 -5.45 -4.35 -4.42
C ALA A 278 -4.77 -4.94 -5.67
N THR A 279 -5.33 -4.65 -6.83
CA THR A 279 -4.78 -5.08 -8.13
C THR A 279 -3.42 -4.42 -8.40
N PHE A 280 -3.29 -3.13 -8.12
CA PHE A 280 -2.06 -2.37 -8.29
C PHE A 280 -0.91 -2.93 -7.43
N TYR A 281 -1.14 -3.10 -6.12
CA TYR A 281 -0.11 -3.64 -5.23
C TYR A 281 0.16 -5.12 -5.51
N GLY A 282 -0.84 -5.88 -5.97
CA GLY A 282 -0.64 -7.24 -6.45
C GLY A 282 0.27 -7.32 -7.68
N ALA A 283 0.10 -6.40 -8.63
CA ALA A 283 0.99 -6.26 -9.79
C ALA A 283 2.43 -5.91 -9.36
N TYR A 284 2.59 -4.96 -8.44
CA TYR A 284 3.91 -4.62 -7.90
C TYR A 284 4.56 -5.75 -7.12
N TYR A 285 3.78 -6.55 -6.41
CA TYR A 285 4.28 -7.76 -5.75
C TYR A 285 4.76 -8.79 -6.77
N SER A 286 3.99 -9.00 -7.84
CA SER A 286 4.38 -9.88 -8.94
C SER A 286 5.69 -9.42 -9.59
N TRP A 287 5.86 -8.12 -9.81
CA TRP A 287 7.12 -7.55 -10.29
C TRP A 287 8.31 -7.88 -9.36
N ARG A 288 8.14 -7.75 -8.03
CA ARG A 288 9.21 -8.10 -7.06
C ARG A 288 9.61 -9.57 -7.15
N LEU A 289 8.64 -10.47 -7.28
CA LEU A 289 8.92 -11.89 -7.43
C LEU A 289 9.60 -12.21 -8.77
N PHE A 290 9.20 -11.54 -9.86
CA PHE A 290 9.92 -11.63 -11.12
C PHE A 290 11.39 -11.22 -10.97
N MET A 291 11.67 -10.09 -10.35
CA MET A 291 13.03 -9.60 -10.14
C MET A 291 13.88 -10.52 -9.25
N LEU A 292 13.25 -11.26 -8.34
CA LEU A 292 13.92 -12.23 -7.46
C LEU A 292 14.21 -13.57 -8.13
N THR A 293 13.34 -13.99 -9.08
CA THR A 293 13.32 -15.38 -9.58
C THR A 293 13.54 -15.50 -11.08
N GLY A 294 13.32 -14.43 -11.84
CA GLY A 294 13.34 -14.46 -13.31
C GLY A 294 12.15 -15.21 -13.96
N ASN A 295 11.14 -15.63 -13.16
CA ASN A 295 10.02 -16.42 -13.68
C ASN A 295 8.99 -15.52 -14.37
N PRO A 296 8.76 -15.64 -15.71
CA PRO A 296 7.87 -14.77 -16.46
C PRO A 296 6.38 -14.91 -16.07
N MET A 297 5.99 -15.98 -15.38
CA MET A 297 4.62 -16.17 -14.90
C MET A 297 4.12 -14.96 -14.08
N TYR A 298 5.02 -14.30 -13.36
CA TYR A 298 4.68 -13.11 -12.58
C TYR A 298 4.34 -11.91 -13.47
N LEU A 299 4.99 -11.79 -14.63
CA LEU A 299 4.72 -10.72 -15.61
C LEU A 299 3.40 -10.94 -16.34
N ASP A 300 3.04 -12.19 -16.67
CA ASP A 300 1.77 -12.52 -17.32
C ASP A 300 0.57 -12.01 -16.49
N VAL A 301 0.68 -12.12 -15.16
CA VAL A 301 -0.36 -11.63 -14.26
C VAL A 301 -0.37 -10.10 -14.22
N MET A 302 0.80 -9.48 -14.19
CA MET A 302 0.94 -8.02 -14.19
C MET A 302 0.36 -7.42 -15.49
N GLU A 303 0.67 -8.01 -16.64
CA GLU A 303 0.12 -7.61 -17.94
C GLU A 303 -1.40 -7.76 -17.97
N LYS A 304 -1.92 -8.90 -17.51
CA LYS A 304 -3.37 -9.13 -17.42
C LYS A 304 -4.07 -8.08 -16.56
N ALA A 305 -3.51 -7.76 -15.39
CA ALA A 305 -4.04 -6.72 -14.51
C ALA A 305 -3.99 -5.35 -15.17
N PHE A 306 -2.92 -5.03 -15.88
CA PHE A 306 -2.75 -3.78 -16.61
C PHE A 306 -3.87 -3.58 -17.63
N TYR A 307 -4.05 -4.53 -18.56
CA TYR A 307 -5.03 -4.39 -19.64
C TYR A 307 -6.49 -4.43 -19.18
N ASN A 308 -6.80 -5.09 -18.07
CA ASN A 308 -8.19 -5.29 -17.66
C ASN A 308 -8.66 -4.38 -16.52
N ASN A 309 -7.76 -4.00 -15.60
CA ASN A 309 -8.12 -3.26 -14.40
C ASN A 309 -7.41 -1.90 -14.33
N LEU A 310 -6.09 -1.88 -14.51
CA LEU A 310 -5.28 -0.69 -14.27
C LEU A 310 -5.31 0.31 -15.43
N SER A 311 -5.75 -0.09 -16.60
CA SER A 311 -6.02 0.80 -17.76
C SER A 311 -7.46 1.33 -17.79
N SER A 312 -8.30 0.97 -16.83
CA SER A 312 -9.72 1.35 -16.77
C SER A 312 -9.91 2.81 -16.37
N MET A 313 -9.54 3.71 -17.28
CA MET A 313 -9.73 5.16 -17.18
C MET A 313 -10.79 5.64 -18.15
N GLY A 314 -11.51 6.71 -17.79
CA GLY A 314 -12.39 7.41 -18.73
C GLY A 314 -11.58 8.10 -19.81
N LEU A 315 -12.17 8.21 -21.02
CA LEU A 315 -11.56 8.94 -22.14
C LEU A 315 -11.32 10.43 -21.84
N ASP A 316 -12.04 10.96 -20.84
CA ASP A 316 -11.86 12.32 -20.33
C ASP A 316 -10.58 12.51 -19.49
N GLY A 317 -9.87 11.41 -19.19
CA GLY A 317 -8.69 11.40 -18.33
C GLY A 317 -8.93 11.80 -16.86
N LYS A 318 -10.20 11.92 -16.43
CA LYS A 318 -10.58 12.40 -15.09
C LYS A 318 -11.29 11.35 -14.26
N SER A 319 -11.92 10.38 -14.90
CA SER A 319 -12.68 9.33 -14.24
C SER A 319 -11.99 7.97 -14.35
N TYR A 320 -12.13 7.16 -13.29
CA TYR A 320 -11.57 5.80 -13.23
C TYR A 320 -12.45 4.93 -12.34
N PHE A 321 -12.27 3.62 -12.42
CA PHE A 321 -12.92 2.70 -11.49
C PHE A 321 -12.13 2.57 -10.19
N TYR A 322 -12.80 2.81 -9.07
CA TYR A 322 -12.30 2.42 -7.75
C TYR A 322 -12.37 0.91 -7.58
N THR A 323 -13.51 0.32 -7.97
CA THR A 323 -13.74 -1.11 -8.01
C THR A 323 -14.01 -1.59 -9.43
N ASN A 324 -13.49 -2.75 -9.75
CA ASN A 324 -13.60 -3.33 -11.08
C ASN A 324 -14.61 -4.48 -11.07
N VAL A 325 -15.90 -4.11 -11.05
CA VAL A 325 -16.99 -5.07 -11.07
C VAL A 325 -16.99 -5.86 -12.38
N LEU A 326 -17.26 -7.15 -12.31
CA LEU A 326 -17.27 -8.04 -13.47
C LEU A 326 -18.60 -8.03 -14.23
N ARG A 327 -19.66 -7.53 -13.61
CA ARG A 327 -20.98 -7.40 -14.23
C ARG A 327 -21.61 -6.07 -13.86
N TRP A 328 -21.99 -5.29 -14.85
CA TRP A 328 -22.67 -4.02 -14.70
C TRP A 328 -24.15 -4.13 -15.12
N TYR A 329 -25.05 -3.61 -14.30
CA TYR A 329 -26.50 -3.65 -14.52
C TYR A 329 -27.10 -2.30 -14.91
N GLY A 330 -26.27 -1.31 -15.19
CA GLY A 330 -26.74 0.07 -15.43
C GLY A 330 -27.16 0.82 -14.17
N LYS A 331 -27.13 0.17 -13.01
CA LYS A 331 -27.44 0.74 -11.69
C LYS A 331 -26.62 0.05 -10.62
N GLN A 332 -26.53 0.70 -9.47
CA GLN A 332 -25.82 0.14 -8.33
C GLN A 332 -26.44 -1.20 -7.85
N HIS A 333 -25.60 -2.15 -7.53
CA HIS A 333 -26.02 -3.39 -6.88
C HIS A 333 -26.34 -3.13 -5.40
N PRO A 334 -27.49 -3.61 -4.87
CA PRO A 334 -27.93 -3.29 -3.52
C PRO A 334 -27.01 -3.80 -2.39
N LEU A 335 -26.18 -4.80 -2.67
CA LEU A 335 -25.21 -5.36 -1.70
C LEU A 335 -23.87 -4.62 -1.67
N LEU A 336 -23.66 -3.65 -2.52
CA LEU A 336 -22.42 -2.91 -2.62
C LEU A 336 -22.66 -1.46 -2.23
N SER A 337 -21.71 -0.83 -1.54
CA SER A 337 -21.89 0.56 -1.11
C SER A 337 -21.85 1.53 -2.29
N LEU A 338 -22.54 2.65 -2.14
CA LEU A 338 -22.76 3.65 -3.19
C LEU A 338 -21.49 4.17 -3.88
N ASP A 339 -20.39 4.25 -3.16
CA ASP A 339 -19.21 4.98 -3.62
C ASP A 339 -18.33 4.17 -4.57
N PHE A 340 -18.55 2.85 -4.68
CA PHE A 340 -17.57 1.94 -5.29
C PHE A 340 -17.95 1.35 -6.64
N HIS A 341 -19.15 1.71 -7.17
CA HIS A 341 -19.66 1.10 -8.41
C HIS A 341 -19.58 1.94 -9.66
N GLN A 342 -19.19 3.15 -9.51
CA GLN A 342 -19.09 4.05 -10.64
C GLN A 342 -17.66 4.54 -10.79
N ARG A 343 -17.37 5.03 -11.97
CA ARG A 343 -16.10 5.73 -12.19
C ARG A 343 -15.98 6.85 -11.17
N TRP A 344 -14.76 7.09 -10.73
CA TRP A 344 -14.49 8.11 -9.73
C TRP A 344 -15.10 9.47 -10.11
N THR A 345 -15.64 10.13 -9.11
CA THR A 345 -16.10 11.51 -9.18
C THR A 345 -15.40 12.34 -8.10
N GLU A 346 -15.49 13.67 -8.20
CA GLU A 346 -14.93 14.58 -7.20
C GLU A 346 -15.51 14.39 -5.79
N GLU A 347 -16.65 13.73 -5.69
CA GLU A 347 -17.32 13.41 -4.43
C GLU A 347 -16.73 12.20 -3.69
N CYS A 348 -15.81 11.46 -4.30
CA CYS A 348 -15.18 10.31 -3.66
C CYS A 348 -14.32 10.76 -2.47
N THR A 349 -14.62 10.25 -1.30
CA THR A 349 -13.88 10.60 -0.06
C THR A 349 -12.56 9.85 0.11
N CYS A 350 -12.33 8.79 -0.66
CA CYS A 350 -11.12 7.99 -0.65
C CYS A 350 -10.41 8.09 -2.01
N VAL A 351 -9.22 8.64 -2.00
CA VAL A 351 -8.42 8.89 -3.21
C VAL A 351 -7.17 8.01 -3.29
N CYS A 352 -7.18 6.89 -2.61
CA CYS A 352 -6.05 5.95 -2.60
C CYS A 352 -5.80 5.32 -3.99
N CYS A 353 -6.86 4.99 -4.74
CA CYS A 353 -6.77 4.31 -6.03
C CYS A 353 -6.29 5.20 -7.18
N PRO A 354 -6.79 6.46 -7.38
CA PRO A 354 -6.38 7.26 -8.53
C PRO A 354 -4.89 7.59 -8.51
N THR A 355 -4.35 7.85 -7.35
CA THR A 355 -2.92 8.16 -7.18
C THR A 355 -2.05 6.96 -7.53
N SER A 356 -2.45 5.76 -7.12
CA SER A 356 -1.78 4.51 -7.47
C SER A 356 -1.85 4.23 -8.98
N LEU A 357 -3.01 4.50 -9.59
CA LEU A 357 -3.23 4.29 -11.02
C LEU A 357 -2.37 5.25 -11.87
N VAL A 358 -2.38 6.54 -11.56
CA VAL A 358 -1.55 7.55 -12.27
C VAL A 358 -0.08 7.20 -12.17
N ARG A 359 0.38 6.81 -10.99
CA ARG A 359 1.76 6.36 -10.78
C ARG A 359 2.10 5.17 -11.67
N PHE A 360 1.28 4.11 -11.63
CA PHE A 360 1.52 2.91 -12.42
C PHE A 360 1.59 3.20 -13.92
N LEU A 361 0.67 4.03 -14.43
CA LEU A 361 0.68 4.43 -15.85
C LEU A 361 1.93 5.22 -16.23
N ALA A 362 2.39 6.12 -15.37
CA ALA A 362 3.63 6.87 -15.61
C ALA A 362 4.88 5.98 -15.57
N GLU A 363 4.86 4.94 -14.75
CA GLU A 363 5.97 3.98 -14.57
C GLU A 363 5.90 2.78 -15.55
N THR A 364 4.86 2.65 -16.39
CA THR A 364 4.66 1.47 -17.26
C THR A 364 5.88 1.16 -18.13
N LYS A 365 6.58 2.18 -18.64
CA LYS A 365 7.81 2.00 -19.42
C LYS A 365 8.93 1.28 -18.64
N ASP A 366 8.94 1.39 -17.32
CA ASP A 366 9.97 0.81 -16.45
C ASP A 366 9.70 -0.68 -16.17
N TYR A 367 8.50 -1.17 -16.52
CA TYR A 367 8.07 -2.57 -16.41
C TYR A 367 8.02 -3.30 -17.76
N ALA A 368 8.08 -2.55 -18.87
CA ALA A 368 8.00 -3.13 -20.21
C ALA A 368 9.28 -3.86 -20.64
N TYR A 369 10.40 -3.51 -20.03
CA TYR A 369 11.70 -4.08 -20.40
C TYR A 369 12.53 -4.34 -19.14
N ALA A 370 13.16 -5.51 -19.10
CA ALA A 370 14.20 -5.82 -18.12
C ALA A 370 15.44 -6.35 -18.83
N LYS A 371 16.60 -6.19 -18.25
CA LYS A 371 17.86 -6.73 -18.79
C LYS A 371 18.76 -7.26 -17.69
N ASP A 372 19.50 -8.28 -18.01
CA ASP A 372 20.69 -8.71 -17.30
C ASP A 372 21.96 -8.43 -18.15
N GLU A 373 23.08 -9.05 -17.81
CA GLU A 373 24.35 -8.88 -18.54
C GLU A 373 24.26 -9.42 -19.99
N ASN A 374 23.42 -10.41 -20.26
CA ASN A 374 23.41 -11.17 -21.50
C ASN A 374 22.06 -11.16 -22.21
N SER A 375 20.99 -10.71 -21.59
CA SER A 375 19.61 -10.86 -22.09
C SER A 375 18.82 -9.57 -21.96
N LEU A 376 17.89 -9.37 -22.91
CA LEU A 376 16.83 -8.38 -22.86
C LEU A 376 15.50 -9.12 -22.76
N PHE A 377 14.76 -8.84 -21.71
CA PHE A 377 13.41 -9.34 -21.49
C PHE A 377 12.40 -8.28 -21.97
N VAL A 378 11.42 -8.69 -22.77
CA VAL A 378 10.38 -7.82 -23.36
C VAL A 378 9.03 -8.35 -22.96
#